data_67beb21021b5512e227e65cc82ab3fa2
#
_entry.id   67beb21021b5512e227e65cc82ab3fa2
#
_cell.length_a   1.000
_cell.length_b   1.000
_cell.length_c   1.000
_cell.angle_alpha   90.00
_cell.angle_beta   90.00
_cell.angle_gamma   90.00
#
_symmetry.space_group_name_H-M   'P 1'
#
loop_
_entity.id
_entity.type
_entity.pdbx_description
1 polymer ?
#
loop_
_entity_poly.entity_id
_entity_poly.type
_entity_poly.pdbx_seq_one_letter_code
_entity_poly.pdbx_strand_id
1 'polypeptide(L)'
;MNNLTIINKIIFFIGFLIASINGISQGLTAYERYNGDFVVFDHGIKKTLELQQIQRYSTGGKYIPYIDNIGYFNIYFNGKSNEIMYGPNIEFITSDNLLTYFFNDQLWVYDNGEKSLLTVWYESFKASDDIIAYLDNNTNKFMVYTSGATHELEEVLTGVNDIDYQVGENIVAYNFQDQFKVFINGTSYEITFNNTPGSYKTGKNTIAYTDVQNESFHVFYKDQTYILEEFLPAWYKVADDMVVYEDQLGVLKIFYKGEVSVLSNLDATSIKLTDNMCSFIEQGVFKVFINGNIKELEFFEPSLLIIENNVITYVDQQGQLIQYNGISKKILTSDLASNISANIDVFSYVNRIGRTKIYYQGEIY
;
A
#
# COMPACT_ATOMS: atom_id res chain seq x y z
N MET A 1 15.96 -68.01 -30.75
CA MET A 1 15.49 -67.64 -29.40
C MET A 1 15.85 -66.18 -29.21
N ASN A 2 14.86 -65.31 -29.35
CA ASN A 2 15.04 -63.87 -29.53
C ASN A 2 14.92 -63.17 -28.16
N ASN A 3 15.96 -62.44 -27.82
CA ASN A 3 15.91 -61.50 -26.71
C ASN A 3 15.49 -60.12 -27.23
N LEU A 4 14.28 -59.69 -26.92
CA LEU A 4 13.78 -58.35 -27.13
C LEU A 4 14.22 -57.49 -25.95
N THR A 5 15.10 -56.55 -26.21
CA THR A 5 15.50 -55.52 -25.25
C THR A 5 14.52 -54.37 -25.37
N ILE A 6 13.71 -54.16 -24.37
CA ILE A 6 12.79 -52.99 -24.27
C ILE A 6 13.62 -51.80 -23.78
N ILE A 7 13.83 -50.83 -24.66
CA ILE A 7 14.42 -49.51 -24.30
C ILE A 7 13.27 -48.64 -23.82
N ASN A 8 13.17 -48.46 -22.50
CA ASN A 8 12.34 -47.44 -21.92
C ASN A 8 12.93 -46.04 -22.19
N LYS A 9 12.34 -45.31 -23.13
CA LYS A 9 12.56 -43.86 -23.25
C LYS A 9 11.84 -43.14 -22.12
N ILE A 10 12.59 -42.77 -21.10
CA ILE A 10 12.14 -41.80 -20.10
C ILE A 10 12.22 -40.43 -20.78
N ILE A 11 11.10 -39.89 -21.18
CA ILE A 11 10.94 -38.50 -21.61
C ILE A 11 10.87 -37.66 -20.33
N PHE A 12 11.97 -36.99 -19.99
CA PHE A 12 11.98 -35.94 -18.97
C PHE A 12 11.23 -34.74 -19.55
N PHE A 13 9.98 -34.58 -19.17
CA PHE A 13 9.26 -33.31 -19.33
C PHE A 13 9.82 -32.34 -18.27
N ILE A 14 10.80 -31.54 -18.63
CA ILE A 14 11.16 -30.34 -17.85
C ILE A 14 10.06 -29.34 -18.11
N GLY A 15 9.00 -29.40 -17.31
CA GLY A 15 8.05 -28.33 -17.18
C GLY A 15 8.79 -27.11 -16.60
N PHE A 16 9.16 -26.18 -17.45
CA PHE A 16 9.45 -24.82 -17.01
C PHE A 16 8.16 -24.27 -16.40
N LEU A 17 8.03 -24.41 -15.09
CA LEU A 17 7.13 -23.55 -14.31
C LEU A 17 7.73 -22.14 -14.43
N ILE A 18 7.34 -21.43 -15.46
CA ILE A 18 7.39 -19.97 -15.42
C ILE A 18 6.35 -19.62 -14.36
N ALA A 19 6.78 -19.51 -13.11
CA ALA A 19 6.10 -18.69 -12.15
C ALA A 19 6.13 -17.30 -12.78
N SER A 20 5.05 -16.94 -13.46
CA SER A 20 4.76 -15.55 -13.75
C SER A 20 4.65 -14.91 -12.37
N ILE A 21 5.75 -14.29 -11.93
CA ILE A 21 5.67 -13.20 -10.99
C ILE A 21 4.85 -12.16 -11.78
N ASN A 22 3.56 -12.22 -11.61
CA ASN A 22 2.67 -11.12 -11.92
C ASN A 22 2.99 -10.03 -10.90
N GLY A 23 4.17 -9.43 -11.01
CA GLY A 23 4.33 -8.05 -10.64
C GLY A 23 3.35 -7.32 -11.54
N ILE A 24 2.26 -6.85 -10.97
CA ILE A 24 1.26 -6.05 -11.66
C ILE A 24 1.98 -4.75 -12.01
N SER A 25 2.64 -4.75 -13.17
CA SER A 25 3.09 -3.51 -13.82
C SER A 25 1.81 -2.78 -14.19
N GLN A 26 1.45 -1.79 -13.41
CA GLN A 26 0.20 -1.08 -13.68
C GLN A 26 0.36 -0.06 -14.78
N GLY A 27 1.58 0.40 -15.06
CA GLY A 27 1.87 1.27 -16.20
C GLY A 27 0.92 2.45 -16.36
N LEU A 28 0.22 2.85 -15.30
CA LEU A 28 -0.96 3.71 -15.34
C LEU A 28 -0.74 4.97 -14.49
N THR A 29 -0.97 6.13 -15.09
CA THR A 29 -1.05 7.43 -14.35
C THR A 29 -1.87 8.42 -15.16
N ALA A 30 -2.19 9.57 -14.58
CA ALA A 30 -2.92 10.63 -15.25
C ALA A 30 -2.38 12.02 -14.89
N TYR A 31 -2.66 12.99 -15.75
CA TYR A 31 -2.29 14.38 -15.53
C TYR A 31 -3.14 15.31 -16.40
N GLU A 32 -3.23 16.57 -15.97
CA GLU A 32 -3.78 17.63 -16.81
C GLU A 32 -2.67 18.33 -17.58
N ARG A 33 -2.92 18.62 -18.85
CA ARG A 33 -2.04 19.48 -19.66
C ARG A 33 -2.32 20.94 -19.36
N TYR A 34 -1.39 21.80 -19.74
CA TYR A 34 -1.52 23.25 -19.59
C TYR A 34 -2.77 23.82 -20.27
N ASN A 35 -3.24 23.22 -21.37
CA ASN A 35 -4.45 23.62 -22.08
C ASN A 35 -5.74 23.08 -21.44
N GLY A 36 -5.66 22.37 -20.33
CA GLY A 36 -6.80 21.78 -19.63
C GLY A 36 -7.19 20.37 -20.10
N ASP A 37 -6.52 19.79 -21.10
CA ASP A 37 -6.81 18.40 -21.49
C ASP A 37 -6.45 17.43 -20.37
N PHE A 38 -7.36 16.52 -20.04
CA PHE A 38 -7.09 15.43 -19.14
C PHE A 38 -6.56 14.21 -19.89
N VAL A 39 -5.38 13.75 -19.51
CA VAL A 39 -4.63 12.69 -20.20
C VAL A 39 -4.33 11.55 -19.24
N VAL A 40 -4.62 10.34 -19.69
CA VAL A 40 -4.18 9.10 -19.04
C VAL A 40 -2.99 8.54 -19.82
N PHE A 41 -1.96 8.15 -19.09
CA PHE A 41 -0.87 7.32 -19.58
C PHE A 41 -1.15 5.87 -19.18
N ASP A 42 -1.19 5.00 -20.15
CA ASP A 42 -1.56 3.60 -20.01
C ASP A 42 -0.56 2.74 -20.79
N HIS A 43 0.37 2.08 -20.09
CA HIS A 43 1.38 1.17 -20.66
C HIS A 43 2.14 1.74 -21.87
N GLY A 44 2.66 2.96 -21.74
CA GLY A 44 3.43 3.62 -22.82
C GLY A 44 2.56 4.44 -23.79
N ILE A 45 1.23 4.41 -23.66
CA ILE A 45 0.31 5.11 -24.55
C ILE A 45 -0.35 6.27 -23.81
N LYS A 46 -0.29 7.47 -24.40
CA LYS A 46 -1.02 8.64 -23.90
C LYS A 46 -2.37 8.75 -24.58
N LYS A 47 -3.44 8.74 -23.77
CA LYS A 47 -4.83 8.89 -24.24
C LYS A 47 -5.42 10.15 -23.64
N THR A 48 -5.91 11.06 -24.47
CA THR A 48 -6.70 12.20 -24.00
C THR A 48 -8.13 11.72 -23.77
N LEU A 49 -8.59 11.81 -22.52
CA LEU A 49 -9.95 11.41 -22.16
C LEU A 49 -10.91 12.60 -22.25
N GLU A 50 -10.47 13.79 -21.76
CA GLU A 50 -11.27 15.00 -21.79
C GLU A 50 -10.48 16.14 -22.45
N LEU A 51 -11.16 16.97 -23.26
CA LEU A 51 -10.60 18.15 -23.90
C LEU A 51 -10.81 19.43 -23.07
N GLN A 52 -11.30 19.27 -21.85
CA GLN A 52 -11.59 20.35 -20.92
C GLN A 52 -11.05 19.99 -19.54
N GLN A 53 -10.78 21.00 -18.74
CA GLN A 53 -10.37 20.81 -17.36
C GLN A 53 -11.43 20.01 -16.61
N ILE A 54 -11.02 18.99 -15.91
CA ILE A 54 -11.87 18.16 -15.05
C ILE A 54 -11.97 18.78 -13.65
N GLN A 55 -12.94 18.34 -12.85
CA GLN A 55 -13.08 18.85 -11.49
C GLN A 55 -12.02 18.25 -10.57
N ARG A 56 -11.77 16.96 -10.66
CA ARG A 56 -10.72 16.25 -9.90
C ARG A 56 -10.50 14.84 -10.40
N TYR A 57 -9.35 14.28 -10.07
CA TYR A 57 -8.99 12.88 -10.31
C TYR A 57 -8.08 12.37 -9.21
N SER A 58 -7.86 11.07 -9.18
CA SER A 58 -6.82 10.43 -8.39
C SER A 58 -6.06 9.42 -9.23
N THR A 59 -4.81 9.21 -8.87
CA THR A 59 -3.94 8.18 -9.42
C THR A 59 -3.52 7.27 -8.28
N GLY A 60 -3.77 6.00 -8.40
CA GLY A 60 -3.40 5.00 -7.41
C GLY A 60 -3.90 3.65 -7.91
N GLY A 61 -3.01 2.66 -7.90
CA GLY A 61 -3.37 1.34 -8.35
C GLY A 61 -3.83 1.26 -9.80
N LYS A 62 -4.73 0.35 -10.06
CA LYS A 62 -5.22 -0.02 -11.41
C LYS A 62 -6.39 0.83 -11.93
N TYR A 63 -6.83 1.84 -11.17
CA TYR A 63 -7.95 2.70 -11.52
C TYR A 63 -7.56 4.16 -11.58
N ILE A 64 -8.12 4.90 -12.52
CA ILE A 64 -8.08 6.37 -12.53
C ILE A 64 -9.53 6.87 -12.44
N PRO A 65 -10.04 7.12 -11.24
CA PRO A 65 -11.32 7.79 -11.06
C PRO A 65 -11.16 9.27 -11.36
N TYR A 66 -12.16 9.87 -12.00
CA TYR A 66 -12.21 11.30 -12.22
C TYR A 66 -13.66 11.80 -12.28
N ILE A 67 -13.84 13.07 -11.94
CA ILE A 67 -15.10 13.78 -12.14
C ILE A 67 -14.87 14.78 -13.26
N ASP A 68 -15.64 14.66 -14.33
CA ASP A 68 -15.54 15.53 -15.48
C ASP A 68 -16.03 16.96 -15.16
N ASN A 69 -15.95 17.86 -16.11
CA ASN A 69 -16.32 19.27 -15.93
C ASN A 69 -17.81 19.51 -15.66
N ILE A 70 -18.67 18.59 -16.02
CA ILE A 70 -20.12 18.67 -15.80
C ILE A 70 -20.62 17.86 -14.61
N GLY A 71 -19.74 17.07 -13.94
CA GLY A 71 -20.02 16.38 -12.69
C GLY A 71 -20.32 14.89 -12.83
N TYR A 72 -20.04 14.27 -13.97
CA TYR A 72 -20.09 12.81 -14.08
C TYR A 72 -18.87 12.17 -13.45
N PHE A 73 -19.09 11.18 -12.62
CA PHE A 73 -18.06 10.33 -12.06
C PHE A 73 -17.74 9.20 -13.03
N ASN A 74 -16.49 9.16 -13.44
CA ASN A 74 -15.96 8.21 -14.40
C ASN A 74 -14.81 7.42 -13.80
N ILE A 75 -14.61 6.18 -14.26
CA ILE A 75 -13.49 5.33 -13.90
C ILE A 75 -12.81 4.83 -15.17
N TYR A 76 -11.53 5.18 -15.33
CA TYR A 76 -10.69 4.57 -16.35
C TYR A 76 -10.12 3.26 -15.83
N PHE A 77 -10.37 2.18 -16.54
CA PHE A 77 -9.94 0.83 -16.23
C PHE A 77 -9.81 -0.01 -17.52
N ASN A 78 -8.75 -0.82 -17.63
CA ASN A 78 -8.50 -1.70 -18.78
C ASN A 78 -8.65 -0.98 -20.14
N GLY A 79 -8.05 0.20 -20.27
CA GLY A 79 -8.01 0.93 -21.53
C GLY A 79 -9.26 1.73 -21.89
N LYS A 80 -10.27 1.76 -21.02
CA LYS A 80 -11.57 2.43 -21.27
C LYS A 80 -11.98 3.28 -20.09
N SER A 81 -12.63 4.41 -20.39
CA SER A 81 -13.36 5.18 -19.40
C SER A 81 -14.80 4.72 -19.34
N ASN A 82 -15.30 4.46 -18.14
CA ASN A 82 -16.69 4.05 -17.89
C ASN A 82 -17.36 5.13 -17.03
N GLU A 83 -18.46 5.67 -17.49
CA GLU A 83 -19.33 6.55 -16.71
C GLU A 83 -20.05 5.72 -15.64
N ILE A 84 -19.96 6.12 -14.39
CA ILE A 84 -20.51 5.38 -13.24
C ILE A 84 -21.82 6.00 -12.77
N MET A 85 -21.81 7.30 -12.53
CA MET A 85 -22.97 8.04 -12.05
C MET A 85 -22.77 9.56 -12.20
N TYR A 86 -23.85 10.29 -12.11
CA TYR A 86 -23.85 11.73 -11.94
C TYR A 86 -24.28 12.09 -10.51
N GLY A 87 -23.58 13.00 -9.89
CA GLY A 87 -24.00 13.49 -8.58
C GLY A 87 -23.00 14.49 -7.97
N PRO A 88 -23.51 15.45 -7.19
CA PRO A 88 -22.66 16.33 -6.42
C PRO A 88 -22.01 15.56 -5.26
N ASN A 89 -20.81 15.95 -4.87
CA ASN A 89 -20.12 15.43 -3.67
C ASN A 89 -19.83 13.93 -3.69
N ILE A 90 -19.56 13.35 -4.84
CA ILE A 90 -19.05 11.96 -4.91
C ILE A 90 -17.59 12.01 -4.45
N GLU A 91 -17.25 11.31 -3.38
CA GLU A 91 -15.89 11.16 -2.89
C GLU A 91 -15.35 9.79 -3.27
N PHE A 92 -14.02 9.67 -3.47
CA PHE A 92 -13.37 8.41 -3.80
C PHE A 92 -11.98 8.30 -3.19
N ILE A 93 -11.60 7.06 -2.88
CA ILE A 93 -10.29 6.66 -2.37
C ILE A 93 -9.76 5.57 -3.31
N THR A 94 -8.63 5.80 -3.93
CA THR A 94 -7.92 4.82 -4.74
C THR A 94 -6.89 4.08 -3.89
N SER A 95 -6.81 2.80 -4.10
CA SER A 95 -5.74 1.94 -3.62
C SER A 95 -5.27 1.01 -4.73
N ASP A 96 -4.28 0.18 -4.50
CA ASP A 96 -3.66 -0.62 -5.56
C ASP A 96 -4.68 -1.53 -6.28
N ASN A 97 -5.56 -2.17 -5.54
CA ASN A 97 -6.48 -3.16 -6.08
C ASN A 97 -7.95 -2.79 -6.00
N LEU A 98 -8.33 -1.87 -5.12
CA LEU A 98 -9.70 -1.45 -4.92
C LEU A 98 -9.88 0.04 -5.19
N LEU A 99 -11.06 0.41 -5.62
CA LEU A 99 -11.52 1.79 -5.63
C LEU A 99 -12.78 1.87 -4.77
N THR A 100 -12.68 2.60 -3.67
CA THR A 100 -13.82 2.88 -2.79
C THR A 100 -14.39 4.24 -3.13
N TYR A 101 -15.70 4.36 -3.27
CA TYR A 101 -16.35 5.65 -3.45
C TYR A 101 -17.64 5.73 -2.65
N PHE A 102 -18.00 6.94 -2.26
CA PHE A 102 -19.16 7.17 -1.41
C PHE A 102 -19.92 8.42 -1.82
N PHE A 103 -21.22 8.34 -1.64
CA PHE A 103 -22.16 9.35 -2.06
C PHE A 103 -23.48 9.18 -1.27
N ASN A 104 -23.98 10.27 -0.65
CA ASN A 104 -25.23 10.26 0.10
C ASN A 104 -25.32 9.12 1.12
N ASP A 105 -24.32 8.97 1.97
CA ASP A 105 -24.18 7.93 3.01
C ASP A 105 -24.07 6.49 2.47
N GLN A 106 -24.09 6.31 1.15
CA GLN A 106 -23.86 5.02 0.53
C GLN A 106 -22.36 4.77 0.32
N LEU A 107 -21.91 3.58 0.65
CA LEU A 107 -20.55 3.12 0.44
C LEU A 107 -20.50 2.09 -0.68
N TRP A 108 -19.66 2.33 -1.66
CA TRP A 108 -19.52 1.50 -2.84
C TRP A 108 -18.07 1.06 -3.03
N VAL A 109 -17.90 -0.08 -3.66
CA VAL A 109 -16.61 -0.55 -4.15
C VAL A 109 -16.65 -0.80 -5.66
N TYR A 110 -15.55 -0.47 -6.34
CA TYR A 110 -15.30 -0.88 -7.71
C TYR A 110 -14.11 -1.84 -7.70
N ASP A 111 -14.36 -3.08 -8.06
CA ASP A 111 -13.40 -4.16 -8.04
C ASP A 111 -13.43 -4.96 -9.34
N ASN A 112 -12.30 -5.07 -10.04
CA ASN A 112 -12.14 -5.80 -11.30
C ASN A 112 -13.17 -5.46 -12.40
N GLY A 113 -13.63 -4.21 -12.44
CA GLY A 113 -14.59 -3.74 -13.44
C GLY A 113 -16.05 -3.81 -13.00
N GLU A 114 -16.32 -4.33 -11.82
CA GLU A 114 -17.66 -4.43 -11.25
C GLU A 114 -17.87 -3.44 -10.13
N LYS A 115 -19.04 -2.83 -10.06
CA LYS A 115 -19.44 -1.97 -8.95
C LYS A 115 -20.39 -2.71 -8.02
N SER A 116 -20.14 -2.61 -6.72
CA SER A 116 -20.98 -3.22 -5.70
C SER A 116 -21.29 -2.22 -4.59
N LEU A 117 -22.55 -2.17 -4.18
CA LEU A 117 -22.99 -1.40 -3.02
C LEU A 117 -22.65 -2.21 -1.76
N LEU A 118 -21.83 -1.65 -0.87
CA LEU A 118 -21.48 -2.28 0.39
C LEU A 118 -22.55 -2.01 1.47
N THR A 119 -22.99 -0.77 1.59
CA THR A 119 -24.10 -0.38 2.47
C THR A 119 -24.76 0.92 2.01
N VAL A 120 -26.03 1.08 2.37
CA VAL A 120 -26.79 2.32 2.12
C VAL A 120 -26.63 3.37 3.22
N TRP A 121 -26.05 2.99 4.36
CA TRP A 121 -25.81 3.89 5.48
C TRP A 121 -24.66 3.38 6.36
N TYR A 122 -23.49 3.96 6.16
CA TYR A 122 -22.32 3.65 6.99
C TYR A 122 -22.13 4.67 8.10
N GLU A 123 -21.60 4.24 9.23
CA GLU A 123 -21.13 5.12 10.30
C GLU A 123 -19.70 5.55 10.08
N SER A 124 -18.84 4.59 9.79
CA SER A 124 -17.44 4.80 9.48
C SER A 124 -16.93 3.74 8.52
N PHE A 125 -15.88 4.04 7.79
CA PHE A 125 -15.14 3.05 7.00
C PHE A 125 -13.65 3.42 6.91
N LYS A 126 -12.83 2.41 6.66
CA LYS A 126 -11.41 2.53 6.29
C LYS A 126 -11.14 1.56 5.15
N ALA A 127 -10.41 2.05 4.15
CA ALA A 127 -10.07 1.29 2.96
C ALA A 127 -8.56 1.22 2.77
N SER A 128 -8.07 0.11 2.26
CA SER A 128 -6.69 -0.13 1.86
C SER A 128 -6.66 -0.95 0.56
N ASP A 129 -5.51 -1.51 0.19
CA ASP A 129 -5.29 -2.09 -1.14
C ASP A 129 -6.23 -3.25 -1.48
N ASP A 130 -6.44 -4.17 -0.54
CA ASP A 130 -7.22 -5.38 -0.76
C ASP A 130 -8.44 -5.51 0.16
N ILE A 131 -8.67 -4.49 1.01
CA ILE A 131 -9.65 -4.63 2.09
C ILE A 131 -10.35 -3.31 2.42
N ILE A 132 -11.65 -3.38 2.69
CA ILE A 132 -12.46 -2.27 3.20
C ILE A 132 -13.16 -2.76 4.45
N ALA A 133 -12.93 -2.11 5.59
CA ALA A 133 -13.69 -2.36 6.83
C ALA A 133 -14.66 -1.21 7.06
N TYR A 134 -15.89 -1.52 7.46
CA TYR A 134 -16.92 -0.51 7.67
C TYR A 134 -17.96 -0.92 8.73
N LEU A 135 -18.49 0.08 9.40
CA LEU A 135 -19.64 -0.05 10.29
C LEU A 135 -20.91 0.24 9.50
N ASP A 136 -21.72 -0.77 9.34
CA ASP A 136 -23.02 -0.69 8.65
C ASP A 136 -24.13 -0.34 9.64
N ASN A 137 -24.57 0.90 9.65
CA ASN A 137 -25.66 1.38 10.50
C ASN A 137 -27.04 0.83 10.11
N ASN A 138 -27.18 0.32 8.87
CA ASN A 138 -28.44 -0.25 8.43
C ASN A 138 -28.68 -1.63 9.04
N THR A 139 -27.61 -2.40 9.28
CA THR A 139 -27.68 -3.74 9.84
C THR A 139 -27.11 -3.84 11.25
N ASN A 140 -26.49 -2.78 11.76
CA ASN A 140 -25.73 -2.76 13.02
C ASN A 140 -24.62 -3.81 13.07
N LYS A 141 -23.81 -3.85 12.01
CA LYS A 141 -22.74 -4.84 11.88
C LYS A 141 -21.40 -4.18 11.53
N PHE A 142 -20.34 -4.76 12.07
CA PHE A 142 -18.99 -4.50 11.60
C PHE A 142 -18.65 -5.46 10.48
N MET A 143 -18.37 -4.93 9.33
CA MET A 143 -18.25 -5.65 8.08
C MET A 143 -16.88 -5.44 7.43
N VAL A 144 -16.44 -6.42 6.68
CA VAL A 144 -15.23 -6.33 5.86
C VAL A 144 -15.53 -6.82 4.44
N TYR A 145 -15.13 -6.04 3.45
CA TYR A 145 -15.07 -6.47 2.05
C TYR A 145 -13.63 -6.80 1.68
N THR A 146 -13.39 -7.97 1.13
CA THR A 146 -12.10 -8.41 0.59
C THR A 146 -12.30 -9.53 -0.42
N SER A 147 -11.44 -9.63 -1.43
CA SER A 147 -11.45 -10.70 -2.44
C SER A 147 -12.83 -10.91 -3.11
N GLY A 148 -13.55 -9.82 -3.37
CA GLY A 148 -14.86 -9.88 -4.04
C GLY A 148 -16.03 -10.29 -3.12
N ALA A 149 -15.81 -10.45 -1.82
CA ALA A 149 -16.82 -10.92 -0.87
C ALA A 149 -16.89 -10.04 0.38
N THR A 150 -18.08 -10.01 1.00
CA THR A 150 -18.33 -9.31 2.25
C THR A 150 -18.39 -10.32 3.39
N HIS A 151 -17.70 -10.01 4.49
CA HIS A 151 -17.63 -10.82 5.71
C HIS A 151 -18.20 -10.03 6.89
N GLU A 152 -19.07 -10.65 7.66
CA GLU A 152 -19.53 -10.14 8.94
C GLU A 152 -18.52 -10.51 10.03
N LEU A 153 -18.03 -9.50 10.77
CA LEU A 153 -17.09 -9.74 11.87
C LEU A 153 -17.81 -9.72 13.22
N GLU A 154 -18.61 -8.68 13.48
CA GLU A 154 -19.27 -8.49 14.76
C GLU A 154 -20.68 -7.90 14.58
N GLU A 155 -21.58 -8.24 15.48
CA GLU A 155 -22.85 -7.54 15.65
C GLU A 155 -22.67 -6.39 16.66
N VAL A 156 -22.91 -5.17 16.24
CA VAL A 156 -22.64 -3.95 17.01
C VAL A 156 -23.96 -3.35 17.48
N LEU A 157 -24.20 -3.34 18.78
CA LEU A 157 -25.37 -2.68 19.33
C LEU A 157 -25.10 -1.18 19.41
N THR A 158 -25.82 -0.41 18.62
CA THR A 158 -25.68 1.06 18.51
C THR A 158 -25.71 1.72 19.89
N GLY A 159 -24.68 2.51 20.21
CA GLY A 159 -24.53 3.21 21.48
C GLY A 159 -24.15 2.35 22.68
N VAL A 160 -23.81 1.09 22.48
CA VAL A 160 -23.37 0.17 23.55
C VAL A 160 -21.97 -0.32 23.34
N ASN A 161 -21.56 -0.56 22.10
CA ASN A 161 -20.24 -1.09 21.77
C ASN A 161 -19.57 -0.17 20.74
N ASP A 162 -18.48 0.46 21.14
CA ASP A 162 -17.58 1.16 20.24
C ASP A 162 -16.59 0.15 19.68
N ILE A 163 -16.40 0.16 18.36
CA ILE A 163 -15.32 -0.59 17.70
C ILE A 163 -14.20 0.39 17.33
N ASP A 164 -13.05 0.23 17.95
CA ASP A 164 -11.81 0.83 17.46
C ASP A 164 -11.14 -0.14 16.52
N TYR A 165 -10.86 0.28 15.28
CA TYR A 165 -10.27 -0.60 14.28
C TYR A 165 -9.24 0.13 13.41
N GLN A 166 -8.29 -0.62 12.89
CA GLN A 166 -7.33 -0.19 11.88
C GLN A 166 -7.28 -1.19 10.73
N VAL A 167 -7.01 -0.66 9.54
CA VAL A 167 -6.92 -1.44 8.30
C VAL A 167 -5.50 -1.32 7.76
N GLY A 168 -4.87 -2.46 7.52
CA GLY A 168 -3.66 -2.58 6.72
C GLY A 168 -4.01 -3.06 5.30
N GLU A 169 -3.02 -3.40 4.47
CA GLU A 169 -3.29 -3.73 3.07
C GLU A 169 -4.27 -4.91 2.90
N ASN A 170 -4.14 -5.95 3.71
CA ASN A 170 -4.97 -7.16 3.65
C ASN A 170 -5.47 -7.63 5.03
N ILE A 171 -5.39 -6.78 6.04
CA ILE A 171 -5.61 -7.13 7.43
C ILE A 171 -6.44 -6.06 8.15
N VAL A 172 -7.34 -6.47 9.02
CA VAL A 172 -8.07 -5.58 9.93
C VAL A 172 -7.77 -5.99 11.36
N ALA A 173 -7.32 -5.04 12.17
CA ALA A 173 -7.18 -5.21 13.61
C ALA A 173 -8.23 -4.35 14.31
N TYR A 174 -8.87 -4.90 15.35
CA TYR A 174 -9.93 -4.19 16.04
C TYR A 174 -10.11 -4.64 17.50
N ASN A 175 -10.60 -3.70 18.30
CA ASN A 175 -11.02 -3.97 19.67
C ASN A 175 -12.54 -4.09 19.72
N PHE A 176 -13.03 -5.18 20.33
CA PHE A 176 -14.44 -5.41 20.56
C PHE A 176 -14.67 -6.17 21.87
N GLN A 177 -15.45 -5.62 22.79
CA GLN A 177 -15.80 -6.23 24.07
C GLN A 177 -14.60 -6.77 24.86
N ASP A 178 -13.60 -5.91 25.08
CA ASP A 178 -12.33 -6.23 25.78
C ASP A 178 -11.49 -7.34 25.11
N GLN A 179 -11.76 -7.66 23.85
CA GLN A 179 -10.97 -8.57 23.03
C GLN A 179 -10.26 -7.80 21.93
N PHE A 180 -8.98 -8.09 21.73
CA PHE A 180 -8.25 -7.64 20.56
C PHE A 180 -8.26 -8.74 19.50
N LYS A 181 -8.79 -8.43 18.35
CA LYS A 181 -9.04 -9.37 17.26
C LYS A 181 -8.39 -8.91 15.96
N VAL A 182 -8.12 -9.89 15.11
CA VAL A 182 -7.54 -9.69 13.80
C VAL A 182 -8.30 -10.49 12.76
N PHE A 183 -8.65 -9.85 11.66
CA PHE A 183 -9.19 -10.53 10.49
C PHE A 183 -8.16 -10.47 9.36
N ILE A 184 -7.80 -11.61 8.82
CA ILE A 184 -6.87 -11.77 7.70
C ILE A 184 -7.22 -13.02 6.89
N ASN A 185 -7.12 -12.94 5.56
CA ASN A 185 -7.36 -14.09 4.66
C ASN A 185 -8.71 -14.78 4.90
N GLY A 186 -9.76 -14.03 5.20
CA GLY A 186 -11.09 -14.58 5.46
C GLY A 186 -11.28 -15.23 6.84
N THR A 187 -10.30 -15.12 7.73
CA THR A 187 -10.32 -15.74 9.07
C THR A 187 -10.13 -14.70 10.16
N SER A 188 -10.92 -14.80 11.23
CA SER A 188 -10.77 -13.99 12.44
C SER A 188 -9.97 -14.73 13.49
N TYR A 189 -9.03 -14.03 14.13
CA TYR A 189 -8.20 -14.52 15.22
C TYR A 189 -8.44 -13.65 16.45
N GLU A 190 -8.60 -14.27 17.61
CA GLU A 190 -8.54 -13.59 18.89
C GLU A 190 -7.07 -13.57 19.36
N ILE A 191 -6.52 -12.37 19.51
CA ILE A 191 -5.12 -12.17 19.89
C ILE A 191 -4.98 -12.05 21.40
N THR A 192 -5.85 -11.29 22.05
CA THR A 192 -5.89 -11.17 23.50
C THR A 192 -7.34 -11.23 24.00
N PHE A 193 -7.51 -11.75 25.21
CA PHE A 193 -8.78 -11.82 25.90
C PHE A 193 -8.71 -11.05 27.22
N ASN A 194 -9.70 -10.22 27.53
CA ASN A 194 -9.72 -9.30 28.69
C ASN A 194 -8.49 -8.36 28.78
N ASN A 195 -7.87 -8.09 27.65
CA ASN A 195 -6.72 -7.18 27.56
C ASN A 195 -6.71 -6.51 26.20
N THR A 196 -7.04 -5.24 26.14
CA THR A 196 -6.93 -4.44 24.93
C THR A 196 -5.55 -3.80 24.84
N PRO A 197 -4.93 -3.74 23.66
CA PRO A 197 -3.62 -3.11 23.51
C PRO A 197 -3.68 -1.61 23.83
N GLY A 198 -2.60 -1.09 24.39
CA GLY A 198 -2.46 0.36 24.60
C GLY A 198 -2.34 1.13 23.30
N SER A 199 -1.75 0.51 22.29
CA SER A 199 -1.70 1.00 20.91
C SER A 199 -1.47 -0.17 19.95
N TYR A 200 -1.94 -0.03 18.70
CA TYR A 200 -1.65 -1.00 17.63
C TYR A 200 -1.58 -0.31 16.29
N LYS A 201 -0.85 -0.91 15.36
CA LYS A 201 -0.72 -0.47 13.96
C LYS A 201 -0.68 -1.67 13.05
N THR A 202 -1.23 -1.50 11.86
CA THR A 202 -1.38 -2.53 10.83
C THR A 202 -0.51 -2.22 9.61
N GLY A 203 0.03 -3.27 9.00
CA GLY A 203 0.68 -3.26 7.69
C GLY A 203 0.04 -4.33 6.79
N LYS A 204 0.82 -4.97 5.94
CA LYS A 204 0.41 -6.16 5.22
C LYS A 204 0.85 -7.41 6.00
N ASN A 205 -0.08 -8.33 6.28
CA ASN A 205 0.17 -9.54 7.07
C ASN A 205 0.73 -9.29 8.49
N THR A 206 0.83 -8.05 8.95
CA THR A 206 1.59 -7.67 10.13
C THR A 206 0.80 -6.70 10.99
N ILE A 207 0.76 -6.94 12.29
CA ILE A 207 0.24 -6.01 13.29
C ILE A 207 1.25 -5.92 14.41
N ALA A 208 1.66 -4.72 14.76
CA ALA A 208 2.41 -4.48 15.99
C ALA A 208 1.47 -3.86 17.04
N TYR A 209 1.62 -4.30 18.29
CA TYR A 209 0.80 -3.79 19.39
C TYR A 209 1.52 -3.81 20.71
N THR A 210 1.12 -2.92 21.61
CA THR A 210 1.65 -2.83 22.98
C THR A 210 0.69 -3.49 23.96
N ASP A 211 1.19 -4.40 24.75
CA ASP A 211 0.50 -4.96 25.92
C ASP A 211 0.88 -4.12 27.15
N VAL A 212 -0.03 -3.26 27.57
CA VAL A 212 0.21 -2.35 28.71
C VAL A 212 0.17 -3.09 30.05
N GLN A 213 -0.58 -4.18 30.16
CA GLN A 213 -0.67 -4.95 31.41
C GLN A 213 0.63 -5.69 31.71
N ASN A 214 1.27 -6.22 30.70
CA ASN A 214 2.52 -6.95 30.80
C ASN A 214 3.75 -6.10 30.42
N GLU A 215 3.54 -4.80 30.11
CA GLU A 215 4.61 -3.86 29.69
C GLU A 215 5.47 -4.40 28.54
N SER A 216 4.87 -5.11 27.59
CA SER A 216 5.59 -5.80 26.51
C SER A 216 5.14 -5.33 25.12
N PHE A 217 6.01 -5.55 24.15
CA PHE A 217 5.78 -5.19 22.75
C PHE A 217 5.71 -6.43 21.88
N HIS A 218 4.66 -6.53 21.08
CA HIS A 218 4.30 -7.73 20.32
C HIS A 218 4.12 -7.43 18.84
N VAL A 219 4.31 -8.49 18.02
CA VAL A 219 3.93 -8.52 16.62
C VAL A 219 3.13 -9.78 16.33
N PHE A 220 1.97 -9.61 15.72
CA PHE A 220 1.27 -10.69 15.04
C PHE A 220 1.70 -10.72 13.57
N TYR A 221 2.21 -11.86 13.12
CA TYR A 221 2.72 -12.07 11.78
C TYR A 221 2.50 -13.51 11.35
N LYS A 222 1.83 -13.74 10.22
CA LYS A 222 1.55 -15.07 9.66
C LYS A 222 0.97 -16.04 10.70
N ASP A 223 -0.14 -15.63 11.31
CA ASP A 223 -0.91 -16.44 12.28
C ASP A 223 -0.13 -16.77 13.58
N GLN A 224 0.96 -16.08 13.85
CA GLN A 224 1.79 -16.23 15.06
C GLN A 224 2.03 -14.90 15.74
N THR A 225 2.09 -14.94 17.07
CA THR A 225 2.46 -13.77 17.89
C THR A 225 3.91 -13.92 18.37
N TYR A 226 4.68 -12.87 18.18
CA TYR A 226 6.07 -12.74 18.62
C TYR A 226 6.15 -11.68 19.70
N ILE A 227 6.88 -11.95 20.80
CA ILE A 227 7.28 -10.93 21.75
C ILE A 227 8.58 -10.32 21.24
N LEU A 228 8.56 -9.04 20.91
CA LEU A 228 9.75 -8.33 20.43
C LEU A 228 10.59 -7.78 21.58
N GLU A 229 9.91 -7.24 22.60
CA GLU A 229 10.56 -6.67 23.79
C GLU A 229 9.71 -6.95 25.02
N GLU A 230 10.39 -7.14 26.16
CA GLU A 230 9.76 -7.20 27.49
C GLU A 230 9.52 -5.79 28.08
N PHE A 231 9.56 -4.77 27.25
CA PHE A 231 9.31 -3.37 27.57
C PHE A 231 8.55 -2.69 26.43
N LEU A 232 7.83 -1.62 26.73
CA LEU A 232 7.15 -0.82 25.70
C LEU A 232 8.22 -0.06 24.88
N PRO A 233 8.11 -0.01 23.55
CA PRO A 233 9.01 0.76 22.71
C PRO A 233 8.78 2.26 22.92
N ALA A 234 9.80 3.08 22.64
CA ALA A 234 9.65 4.53 22.63
C ALA A 234 8.70 4.97 21.51
N TRP A 235 8.80 4.35 20.36
CA TRP A 235 7.87 4.48 19.23
C TRP A 235 8.03 3.27 18.29
N TYR A 236 7.04 3.07 17.42
CA TYR A 236 7.12 2.06 16.35
C TYR A 236 6.33 2.47 15.10
N LYS A 237 6.71 1.89 13.98
CA LYS A 237 6.04 1.98 12.68
C LYS A 237 5.91 0.59 12.09
N VAL A 238 4.84 0.37 11.31
CA VAL A 238 4.53 -0.91 10.67
C VAL A 238 4.39 -0.67 9.16
N ALA A 239 4.93 -1.56 8.38
CA ALA A 239 4.69 -1.69 6.95
C ALA A 239 4.44 -3.17 6.65
N ASP A 240 4.57 -3.63 5.42
CA ASP A 240 4.21 -4.98 4.98
C ASP A 240 4.59 -6.10 5.96
N ASP A 241 5.73 -6.74 5.71
CA ASP A 241 6.24 -7.82 6.55
C ASP A 241 7.26 -7.29 7.60
N MET A 242 7.15 -6.01 8.00
CA MET A 242 8.14 -5.40 8.90
C MET A 242 7.55 -4.46 9.94
N VAL A 243 8.26 -4.38 11.07
CA VAL A 243 8.05 -3.38 12.12
C VAL A 243 9.39 -2.75 12.46
N VAL A 244 9.46 -1.43 12.41
CA VAL A 244 10.63 -0.67 12.88
C VAL A 244 10.26 0.04 14.17
N TYR A 245 11.11 -0.08 15.16
CA TYR A 245 10.87 0.47 16.49
C TYR A 245 12.16 0.90 17.18
N GLU A 246 12.03 1.84 18.10
CA GLU A 246 13.11 2.24 18.98
C GLU A 246 12.84 1.68 20.38
N ASP A 247 13.80 0.97 20.91
CA ASP A 247 13.72 0.46 22.27
C ASP A 247 13.96 1.57 23.32
N GLN A 248 13.85 1.23 24.60
CA GLN A 248 14.05 2.19 25.69
C GLN A 248 15.49 2.70 25.84
N LEU A 249 16.45 2.05 25.20
CA LEU A 249 17.85 2.45 25.18
C LEU A 249 18.23 3.32 23.98
N GLY A 250 17.24 3.64 23.11
CA GLY A 250 17.46 4.41 21.89
C GLY A 250 18.05 3.59 20.74
N VAL A 251 18.00 2.25 20.82
CA VAL A 251 18.47 1.38 19.74
C VAL A 251 17.35 1.22 18.72
N LEU A 252 17.65 1.56 17.46
CA LEU A 252 16.72 1.34 16.35
C LEU A 252 16.78 -0.12 15.90
N LYS A 253 15.66 -0.80 15.99
CA LYS A 253 15.51 -2.22 15.64
C LYS A 253 14.45 -2.43 14.57
N ILE A 254 14.55 -3.57 13.89
CA ILE A 254 13.58 -4.01 12.91
C ILE A 254 13.21 -5.47 13.14
N PHE A 255 11.90 -5.73 13.15
CA PHE A 255 11.35 -7.06 12.90
C PHE A 255 11.10 -7.17 11.40
N TYR A 256 11.64 -8.19 10.76
CA TYR A 256 11.46 -8.45 9.34
C TYR A 256 11.29 -9.94 9.11
N LYS A 257 10.13 -10.33 8.61
CA LYS A 257 9.80 -11.72 8.23
C LYS A 257 10.06 -12.77 9.31
N GLY A 258 9.80 -12.42 10.59
CA GLY A 258 9.95 -13.33 11.72
C GLY A 258 11.26 -13.19 12.51
N GLU A 259 12.17 -12.31 12.10
CA GLU A 259 13.45 -12.09 12.75
C GLU A 259 13.61 -10.64 13.20
N VAL A 260 14.26 -10.46 14.37
CA VAL A 260 14.61 -9.13 14.88
C VAL A 260 16.09 -8.87 14.63
N SER A 261 16.41 -7.69 14.13
CA SER A 261 17.78 -7.22 13.95
C SER A 261 17.93 -5.74 14.31
N VAL A 262 19.17 -5.32 14.60
CA VAL A 262 19.50 -3.93 14.88
C VAL A 262 19.74 -3.19 13.57
N LEU A 263 19.04 -2.07 13.36
CA LEU A 263 19.29 -1.14 12.25
C LEU A 263 20.38 -0.12 12.62
N SER A 264 20.33 0.43 13.84
CA SER A 264 21.29 1.40 14.33
C SER A 264 21.38 1.40 15.85
N ASN A 265 22.61 1.53 16.36
CA ASN A 265 22.88 1.82 17.77
C ASN A 265 23.11 3.32 18.02
N LEU A 266 22.92 4.15 17.01
CA LEU A 266 23.11 5.59 17.03
C LEU A 266 21.77 6.28 16.73
N ASP A 267 21.68 7.56 17.08
CA ASP A 267 20.50 8.35 16.76
C ASP A 267 20.22 8.30 15.26
N ALA A 268 19.08 7.77 14.89
CA ALA A 268 18.59 7.69 13.53
C ALA A 268 17.38 8.62 13.35
N THR A 269 17.37 9.37 12.28
CA THR A 269 16.31 10.35 11.96
C THR A 269 15.69 10.09 10.61
N SER A 270 14.64 10.83 10.26
CA SER A 270 13.96 10.78 8.93
C SER A 270 13.55 9.36 8.52
N ILE A 271 13.06 8.58 9.50
CA ILE A 271 12.71 7.17 9.28
C ILE A 271 11.40 7.08 8.48
N LYS A 272 11.47 6.46 7.31
CA LYS A 272 10.33 6.16 6.44
C LYS A 272 10.23 4.67 6.19
N LEU A 273 9.02 4.16 6.29
CA LEU A 273 8.68 2.77 5.98
C LEU A 273 7.63 2.73 4.87
N THR A 274 7.82 1.86 3.93
CA THR A 274 6.81 1.50 2.92
C THR A 274 7.14 0.11 2.39
N ASP A 275 6.15 -0.72 2.15
CA ASP A 275 6.31 -2.09 1.65
C ASP A 275 7.35 -2.87 2.49
N ASN A 276 8.38 -3.38 1.87
CA ASN A 276 9.46 -4.11 2.51
C ASN A 276 10.78 -3.30 2.57
N MET A 277 10.68 -1.98 2.65
CA MET A 277 11.81 -1.05 2.76
C MET A 277 11.70 -0.14 3.97
N CYS A 278 12.85 0.13 4.57
CA CYS A 278 13.00 1.18 5.56
C CYS A 278 14.18 2.08 5.19
N SER A 279 13.94 3.38 5.12
CA SER A 279 15.02 4.35 4.97
C SER A 279 15.20 5.17 6.24
N PHE A 280 16.43 5.57 6.52
CA PHE A 280 16.77 6.39 7.69
C PHE A 280 18.06 7.15 7.47
N ILE A 281 18.28 8.20 8.26
CA ILE A 281 19.52 8.97 8.31
C ILE A 281 20.23 8.63 9.60
N GLU A 282 21.48 8.18 9.51
CA GLU A 282 22.35 7.95 10.63
C GLU A 282 23.63 8.77 10.47
N GLN A 283 23.91 9.69 11.39
CA GLN A 283 25.07 10.60 11.33
C GLN A 283 25.24 11.33 9.97
N GLY A 284 24.12 11.73 9.34
CA GLY A 284 24.12 12.40 8.05
C GLY A 284 24.26 11.47 6.83
N VAL A 285 24.39 10.16 7.04
CA VAL A 285 24.40 9.15 5.96
C VAL A 285 23.00 8.63 5.70
N PHE A 286 22.56 8.71 4.47
CA PHE A 286 21.31 8.13 4.01
C PHE A 286 21.44 6.63 3.82
N LYS A 287 20.75 5.87 4.63
CA LYS A 287 20.76 4.41 4.65
C LYS A 287 19.39 3.83 4.33
N VAL A 288 19.40 2.63 3.78
CA VAL A 288 18.20 1.87 3.44
C VAL A 288 18.36 0.43 3.85
N PHE A 289 17.36 -0.07 4.57
CA PHE A 289 17.17 -1.50 4.77
C PHE A 289 16.29 -2.03 3.64
N ILE A 290 16.77 -3.04 2.92
CA ILE A 290 16.07 -3.69 1.83
C ILE A 290 16.49 -5.16 1.73
N ASN A 291 15.52 -6.06 1.60
CA ASN A 291 15.76 -7.50 1.48
C ASN A 291 16.70 -8.05 2.58
N GLY A 292 16.51 -7.63 3.83
CA GLY A 292 17.29 -8.09 4.97
C GLY A 292 18.69 -7.45 5.10
N ASN A 293 19.03 -6.46 4.28
CA ASN A 293 20.37 -5.84 4.29
C ASN A 293 20.29 -4.31 4.38
N ILE A 294 21.22 -3.72 5.11
CA ILE A 294 21.42 -2.27 5.15
C ILE A 294 22.37 -1.86 4.02
N LYS A 295 22.01 -0.82 3.28
CA LYS A 295 22.81 -0.19 2.22
C LYS A 295 22.98 1.29 2.52
N GLU A 296 24.19 1.79 2.38
CA GLU A 296 24.46 3.24 2.37
C GLU A 296 24.27 3.77 0.95
N LEU A 297 23.38 4.74 0.81
CA LEU A 297 23.09 5.31 -0.51
C LEU A 297 23.79 6.64 -0.71
N GLU A 298 23.72 7.58 0.25
CA GLU A 298 24.31 8.91 0.12
C GLU A 298 24.91 9.37 1.45
N PHE A 299 25.88 10.28 1.37
CA PHE A 299 26.47 10.93 2.56
C PHE A 299 25.80 12.27 2.89
N PHE A 300 24.49 12.35 2.62
CA PHE A 300 23.65 13.50 2.91
C PHE A 300 22.19 13.06 2.98
N GLU A 301 21.34 13.89 3.58
CA GLU A 301 19.88 13.68 3.59
C GLU A 301 19.27 14.19 2.26
N PRO A 302 18.55 13.35 1.51
CA PRO A 302 17.88 13.77 0.28
C PRO A 302 16.78 14.82 0.56
N SER A 303 16.70 15.82 -0.30
CA SER A 303 15.68 16.88 -0.18
C SER A 303 14.26 16.42 -0.49
N LEU A 304 14.12 15.36 -1.30
CA LEU A 304 12.89 14.69 -1.63
C LEU A 304 13.15 13.18 -1.58
N LEU A 305 12.24 12.45 -0.99
CA LEU A 305 12.32 11.00 -0.86
C LEU A 305 10.93 10.39 -0.99
N ILE A 306 10.75 9.56 -2.00
CA ILE A 306 9.58 8.72 -2.24
C ILE A 306 10.04 7.27 -2.20
N ILE A 307 9.35 6.45 -1.42
CA ILE A 307 9.56 5.00 -1.37
C ILE A 307 8.23 4.37 -1.78
N GLU A 308 8.26 3.53 -2.78
CA GLU A 308 7.08 2.84 -3.29
C GLU A 308 7.47 1.58 -4.04
N ASN A 309 6.77 0.49 -3.83
CA ASN A 309 6.97 -0.80 -4.48
C ASN A 309 8.44 -1.28 -4.49
N ASN A 310 9.09 -1.19 -3.34
CA ASN A 310 10.50 -1.55 -3.18
C ASN A 310 11.47 -0.75 -4.06
N VAL A 311 11.09 0.46 -4.44
CA VAL A 311 11.91 1.41 -5.18
C VAL A 311 12.00 2.72 -4.42
N ILE A 312 13.19 3.26 -4.35
CA ILE A 312 13.45 4.58 -3.75
C ILE A 312 13.72 5.57 -4.87
N THR A 313 12.97 6.66 -4.86
CA THR A 313 13.20 7.80 -5.75
C THR A 313 13.52 9.04 -4.90
N TYR A 314 14.64 9.68 -5.16
CA TYR A 314 15.09 10.84 -4.39
C TYR A 314 15.83 11.87 -5.25
N VAL A 315 15.96 13.07 -4.73
CA VAL A 315 16.73 14.16 -5.36
C VAL A 315 18.08 14.27 -4.67
N ASP A 316 19.16 14.18 -5.44
CA ASP A 316 20.53 14.34 -4.96
C ASP A 316 20.94 15.82 -4.73
N GLN A 317 22.18 16.02 -4.28
CA GLN A 317 22.72 17.38 -4.05
C GLN A 317 22.89 18.21 -5.33
N GLN A 318 22.97 17.58 -6.49
CA GLN A 318 23.04 18.22 -7.79
C GLN A 318 21.65 18.55 -8.36
N GLY A 319 20.58 18.20 -7.67
CA GLY A 319 19.20 18.35 -8.13
C GLY A 319 18.76 17.29 -9.13
N GLN A 320 19.52 16.19 -9.27
CA GLN A 320 19.20 15.08 -10.15
C GLN A 320 18.17 14.16 -9.46
N LEU A 321 17.18 13.71 -10.22
CA LEU A 321 16.23 12.71 -9.75
C LEU A 321 16.84 11.31 -9.95
N ILE A 322 17.06 10.63 -8.85
CA ILE A 322 17.68 9.30 -8.80
C ILE A 322 16.67 8.26 -8.36
N GLN A 323 16.69 7.11 -9.01
CA GLN A 323 15.96 5.93 -8.61
C GLN A 323 16.93 4.84 -8.16
N TYR A 324 16.60 4.16 -7.05
CA TYR A 324 17.30 2.99 -6.54
C TYR A 324 16.34 1.83 -6.35
N ASN A 325 16.60 0.70 -6.98
CA ASN A 325 15.73 -0.49 -6.99
C ASN A 325 16.23 -1.63 -6.10
N GLY A 326 17.10 -1.32 -5.13
CA GLY A 326 17.74 -2.33 -4.28
C GLY A 326 19.03 -2.93 -4.86
N ILE A 327 19.30 -2.75 -6.14
CA ILE A 327 20.47 -3.30 -6.85
C ILE A 327 21.36 -2.16 -7.37
N SER A 328 20.78 -1.22 -8.11
CA SER A 328 21.50 -0.17 -8.80
C SER A 328 20.79 1.18 -8.71
N LYS A 329 21.58 2.24 -8.78
CA LYS A 329 21.11 3.61 -8.94
C LYS A 329 20.96 3.94 -10.42
N LYS A 330 19.88 4.64 -10.77
CA LYS A 330 19.63 5.15 -12.11
C LYS A 330 19.25 6.64 -12.03
N ILE A 331 19.90 7.48 -12.81
CA ILE A 331 19.49 8.87 -12.97
C ILE A 331 18.30 8.89 -13.92
N LEU A 332 17.14 9.35 -13.43
CA LEU A 332 15.92 9.50 -14.24
C LEU A 332 15.96 10.80 -15.04
N THR A 333 16.43 11.88 -14.43
CA THR A 333 16.65 13.16 -15.10
C THR A 333 17.71 13.96 -14.37
N SER A 334 18.48 14.74 -15.13
CA SER A 334 19.37 15.78 -14.60
C SER A 334 18.71 17.17 -14.58
N ASP A 335 17.48 17.30 -15.08
CA ASP A 335 16.69 18.51 -14.97
C ASP A 335 16.11 18.64 -13.58
N LEU A 336 15.98 19.89 -13.09
CA LEU A 336 15.22 20.15 -11.88
C LEU A 336 13.78 19.67 -12.07
N ALA A 337 13.43 18.58 -11.37
CA ALA A 337 12.11 18.02 -11.39
C ALA A 337 11.24 18.61 -10.26
N SER A 338 10.00 18.91 -10.57
CA SER A 338 8.97 19.35 -9.61
C SER A 338 7.70 18.52 -9.79
N ASN A 339 6.77 18.63 -8.83
CA ASN A 339 5.49 17.90 -8.87
C ASN A 339 5.68 16.42 -9.19
N ILE A 340 6.56 15.78 -8.41
CA ILE A 340 6.89 14.37 -8.59
C ILE A 340 5.79 13.53 -7.97
N SER A 341 5.26 12.60 -8.75
CA SER A 341 4.28 11.60 -8.33
C SER A 341 4.76 10.21 -8.72
N ALA A 342 4.59 9.27 -7.83
CA ALA A 342 4.83 7.86 -8.07
C ALA A 342 3.49 7.11 -8.03
N ASN A 343 3.34 6.13 -8.87
CA ASN A 343 2.24 5.18 -8.86
C ASN A 343 2.80 3.83 -9.29
N ILE A 344 3.06 2.96 -8.32
CA ILE A 344 3.63 1.61 -8.47
C ILE A 344 4.92 1.62 -9.31
N ASP A 345 4.84 1.58 -10.62
CA ASP A 345 5.98 1.50 -11.53
C ASP A 345 6.09 2.69 -12.50
N VAL A 346 5.23 3.69 -12.32
CA VAL A 346 5.19 4.91 -13.13
C VAL A 346 5.58 6.11 -12.28
N PHE A 347 6.55 6.88 -12.75
CA PHE A 347 6.91 8.15 -12.14
C PHE A 347 6.56 9.29 -13.09
N SER A 348 5.83 10.27 -12.60
CA SER A 348 5.61 11.50 -13.34
C SER A 348 6.29 12.68 -12.65
N TYR A 349 6.80 13.62 -13.44
CA TYR A 349 7.40 14.85 -12.93
C TYR A 349 7.24 15.98 -13.95
N VAL A 350 7.25 17.19 -13.45
CA VAL A 350 7.28 18.40 -14.31
C VAL A 350 8.72 18.84 -14.45
N ASN A 351 9.20 18.94 -15.68
CA ASN A 351 10.56 19.39 -15.97
C ASN A 351 10.68 20.91 -15.89
N ARG A 352 11.90 21.46 -15.99
CA ARG A 352 12.21 22.89 -15.86
C ARG A 352 11.41 23.80 -16.81
N ILE A 353 10.96 23.27 -17.96
CA ILE A 353 10.17 24.05 -18.94
C ILE A 353 8.66 23.86 -18.79
N GLY A 354 8.20 23.29 -17.64
CA GLY A 354 6.78 23.13 -17.32
C GLY A 354 6.09 21.96 -18.05
N ARG A 355 6.84 21.03 -18.64
CA ARG A 355 6.24 19.87 -19.30
C ARG A 355 6.21 18.65 -18.38
N THR A 356 5.07 17.98 -18.31
CA THR A 356 4.95 16.69 -17.64
C THR A 356 5.69 15.63 -18.43
N LYS A 357 6.58 14.94 -17.73
CA LYS A 357 7.33 13.77 -18.19
C LYS A 357 6.90 12.56 -17.39
N ILE A 358 6.86 11.40 -18.06
CA ILE A 358 6.50 10.15 -17.43
C ILE A 358 7.65 9.18 -17.65
N TYR A 359 8.15 8.63 -16.58
CA TYR A 359 9.13 7.54 -16.61
C TYR A 359 8.43 6.21 -16.37
N TYR A 360 8.59 5.29 -17.28
CA TYR A 360 8.00 3.96 -17.23
C TYR A 360 8.90 2.96 -17.93
N GLN A 361 9.19 1.82 -17.30
CA GLN A 361 10.02 0.72 -17.83
C GLN A 361 11.34 1.15 -18.45
N GLY A 362 11.96 2.19 -17.93
CA GLY A 362 13.26 2.65 -18.43
C GLY A 362 13.19 3.75 -19.48
N GLU A 363 12.03 4.07 -19.99
CA GLU A 363 11.78 5.08 -21.02
C GLU A 363 11.14 6.35 -20.42
N ILE A 364 11.41 7.49 -21.06
CA ILE A 364 10.79 8.79 -20.73
C ILE A 364 9.86 9.17 -21.87
N TYR A 365 8.60 9.40 -21.52
CA TYR A 365 7.52 9.77 -22.43
C TYR A 365 7.17 11.25 -22.34
#